data_6ca884a1c504ba9164568d6d68f180d6
#
_entry.id   6ca884a1c504ba9164568d6d68f180d6
#
_cell.length_a   1.000
_cell.length_b   1.000
_cell.length_c   1.000
_cell.angle_alpha   90.00
_cell.angle_beta   90.00
_cell.angle_gamma   90.00
#
_symmetry.space_group_name_H-M   'P 1'
#
loop_
_entity.id
_entity.type
_entity.pdbx_description
1 polymer ?
#
loop_
_entity_poly.entity_id
_entity_poly.type
_entity_poly.pdbx_seq_one_letter_code
_entity_poly.pdbx_strand_id
1 'polypeptide(L)'
;MGLVLENEQKLTMCKGVQGSGKSFWAKDYVKKNKNTVRVNNDQLRLMMFDRVFDENDTKYIDSARELLIESFLEKGMSVIVDNMNLSSKHELRYRQMAEKYKIIFEIKDFTGVPLQICIDRDKRRENPVGEKVIRKMYKQFIEKKPPNVDFIRGLPSAIYSDLDGTLSIMKDRSPYEEEKCINDLVNESVKRTIELFSSAGYKIILCSGRDEGRGRKATEEWLKMHNIPYDYLMMRGAGDTRKDSIVKKEIYESEIDRKSVV
;
A
#
# COMPACT_ATOMS: atom_id res chain seq x y z
N MET A 1 -12.49 21.27 -42.74
CA MET A 1 -13.28 20.52 -41.75
C MET A 1 -12.33 20.05 -40.69
N GLY A 2 -12.12 20.91 -39.66
CA GLY A 2 -11.12 20.65 -38.60
C GLY A 2 -11.63 19.53 -37.70
N LEU A 3 -10.81 18.51 -37.49
CA LEU A 3 -10.99 17.51 -36.45
C LEU A 3 -11.06 18.24 -35.12
N VAL A 4 -12.26 18.38 -34.57
CA VAL A 4 -12.45 18.69 -33.16
C VAL A 4 -11.89 17.48 -32.43
N LEU A 5 -10.71 17.64 -31.80
CA LEU A 5 -10.21 16.67 -30.83
C LEU A 5 -11.31 16.58 -29.76
N GLU A 6 -12.08 15.49 -29.80
CA GLU A 6 -13.00 15.15 -28.71
C GLU A 6 -12.16 15.18 -27.42
N ASN A 7 -12.54 16.05 -26.51
CA ASN A 7 -11.89 16.16 -25.21
C ASN A 7 -12.14 14.82 -24.48
N GLU A 8 -11.15 13.93 -24.54
CA GLU A 8 -11.25 12.60 -23.96
C GLU A 8 -11.62 12.73 -22.48
N GLN A 9 -12.71 12.09 -22.09
CA GLN A 9 -13.20 12.12 -20.70
C GLN A 9 -12.16 11.52 -19.75
N LYS A 10 -11.93 12.18 -18.61
CA LYS A 10 -10.89 11.79 -17.64
C LYS A 10 -11.40 11.72 -16.22
N LEU A 11 -10.88 10.75 -15.48
CA LEU A 11 -10.92 10.72 -14.02
C LEU A 11 -9.50 11.02 -13.49
N THR A 12 -9.30 12.21 -12.93
CA THR A 12 -8.00 12.64 -12.41
C THR A 12 -7.98 12.55 -10.88
N MET A 13 -7.06 11.77 -10.33
CA MET A 13 -6.83 11.68 -8.89
C MET A 13 -5.68 12.58 -8.48
N CYS A 14 -5.92 13.60 -7.64
CA CYS A 14 -4.84 14.34 -7.00
C CYS A 14 -4.23 13.51 -5.87
N LYS A 15 -2.89 13.51 -5.74
CA LYS A 15 -2.14 12.75 -4.72
C LYS A 15 -1.15 13.67 -4.00
N GLY A 16 -1.17 13.71 -2.66
CA GLY A 16 -0.25 14.54 -1.86
C GLY A 16 -0.82 14.96 -0.51
N VAL A 17 0.04 15.43 0.41
CA VAL A 17 -0.37 15.89 1.75
C VAL A 17 -1.06 17.27 1.70
N GLN A 18 -1.64 17.68 2.82
CA GLN A 18 -2.17 19.04 2.98
C GLN A 18 -1.08 20.09 2.70
N GLY A 19 -1.45 21.23 2.15
CA GLY A 19 -0.49 22.29 1.77
C GLY A 19 0.32 22.03 0.51
N SER A 20 0.23 20.84 -0.13
CA SER A 20 1.00 20.53 -1.35
C SER A 20 0.53 21.26 -2.63
N GLY A 21 -0.62 21.94 -2.61
CA GLY A 21 -1.11 22.72 -3.75
C GLY A 21 -2.18 22.06 -4.61
N LYS A 22 -2.64 20.86 -4.28
CA LYS A 22 -3.68 20.12 -5.01
C LYS A 22 -4.92 20.95 -5.32
N SER A 23 -5.53 21.53 -4.27
CA SER A 23 -6.78 22.27 -4.41
C SER A 23 -6.62 23.57 -5.18
N PHE A 24 -5.44 24.20 -5.12
CA PHE A 24 -5.13 25.35 -5.94
C PHE A 24 -5.14 24.97 -7.42
N TRP A 25 -4.39 23.92 -7.77
CA TRP A 25 -4.35 23.40 -9.14
C TRP A 25 -5.72 22.93 -9.62
N ALA A 26 -6.44 22.15 -8.82
CA ALA A 26 -7.74 21.59 -9.22
C ALA A 26 -8.79 22.68 -9.47
N LYS A 27 -8.82 23.73 -8.63
CA LYS A 27 -9.71 24.88 -8.81
C LYS A 27 -9.37 25.68 -10.08
N ASP A 28 -8.09 25.91 -10.36
CA ASP A 28 -7.64 26.61 -11.57
C ASP A 28 -7.97 25.79 -12.83
N TYR A 29 -7.74 24.47 -12.77
CA TYR A 29 -8.04 23.58 -13.88
C TYR A 29 -9.53 23.60 -14.26
N VAL A 30 -10.43 23.47 -13.27
CA VAL A 30 -11.88 23.48 -13.50
C VAL A 30 -12.36 24.82 -14.07
N LYS A 31 -11.79 25.94 -13.62
CA LYS A 31 -12.10 27.28 -14.20
C LYS A 31 -11.79 27.37 -15.69
N LYS A 32 -10.74 26.70 -16.13
CA LYS A 32 -10.28 26.69 -17.53
C LYS A 32 -10.96 25.61 -18.40
N ASN A 33 -11.52 24.59 -17.77
CA ASN A 33 -12.07 23.40 -18.46
C ASN A 33 -13.54 23.19 -18.06
N LYS A 34 -14.46 23.77 -18.82
CA LYS A 34 -15.91 23.78 -18.50
C LYS A 34 -16.54 22.39 -18.37
N ASN A 35 -16.02 21.38 -19.07
CA ASN A 35 -16.50 20.01 -18.99
C ASN A 35 -15.81 19.18 -17.91
N THR A 36 -15.30 19.84 -16.86
CA THR A 36 -14.61 19.16 -15.74
C THR A 36 -15.17 19.66 -14.42
N VAL A 37 -15.43 18.75 -13.50
CA VAL A 37 -15.88 19.02 -12.15
C VAL A 37 -14.83 18.62 -11.13
N ARG A 38 -14.85 19.26 -9.96
CA ARG A 38 -13.99 18.94 -8.82
C ARG A 38 -14.81 18.39 -7.67
N VAL A 39 -14.43 17.22 -7.17
CA VAL A 39 -15.02 16.60 -5.99
C VAL A 39 -13.97 16.59 -4.85
N ASN A 40 -14.35 17.11 -3.68
CA ASN A 40 -13.47 17.26 -2.54
C ASN A 40 -14.20 16.96 -1.23
N ASN A 41 -13.65 16.08 -0.39
CA ASN A 41 -14.29 15.61 0.84
C ASN A 41 -14.53 16.73 1.86
N ASP A 42 -13.61 17.69 2.00
CA ASP A 42 -13.77 18.78 2.98
C ASP A 42 -14.90 19.71 2.58
N GLN A 43 -15.06 19.98 1.27
CA GLN A 43 -16.19 20.76 0.76
C GLN A 43 -17.52 20.02 0.89
N LEU A 44 -17.52 18.70 0.68
CA LEU A 44 -18.71 17.88 0.93
C LEU A 44 -19.12 17.90 2.39
N ARG A 45 -18.16 17.78 3.33
CA ARG A 45 -18.45 17.86 4.77
C ARG A 45 -19.05 19.22 5.13
N LEU A 46 -18.42 20.30 4.65
CA LEU A 46 -18.91 21.64 4.91
C LEU A 46 -20.34 21.81 4.39
N MET A 47 -20.61 21.35 3.17
CA MET A 47 -21.94 21.45 2.56
C MET A 47 -23.00 20.60 3.28
N MET A 48 -22.66 19.38 3.70
CA MET A 48 -23.61 18.41 4.25
C MET A 48 -23.80 18.53 5.77
N PHE A 49 -22.76 18.92 6.50
CA PHE A 49 -22.73 18.88 7.97
C PHE A 49 -22.30 20.20 8.63
N ASP A 50 -21.99 21.24 7.85
CA ASP A 50 -21.51 22.55 8.32
C ASP A 50 -20.34 22.46 9.31
N ARG A 51 -19.43 21.50 9.07
CA ARG A 51 -18.22 21.28 9.88
C ARG A 51 -17.04 20.78 9.06
N VAL A 52 -15.81 21.00 9.56
CA VAL A 52 -14.58 20.73 8.80
C VAL A 52 -14.23 19.25 8.82
N PHE A 53 -14.17 18.61 9.98
CA PHE A 53 -13.83 17.20 10.12
C PHE A 53 -14.52 16.54 11.31
N ASP A 54 -15.10 15.36 11.05
CA ASP A 54 -15.54 14.39 12.04
C ASP A 54 -15.36 13.00 11.46
N GLU A 55 -14.76 12.08 12.23
CA GLU A 55 -14.51 10.71 11.78
C GLU A 55 -15.82 9.95 11.51
N ASN A 56 -16.86 10.24 12.28
CA ASN A 56 -18.18 9.61 12.14
C ASN A 56 -18.86 9.91 10.80
N ASP A 57 -18.52 11.04 10.18
CA ASP A 57 -19.09 11.44 8.88
C ASP A 57 -18.45 10.70 7.70
N THR A 58 -17.28 10.10 7.90
CA THR A 58 -16.43 9.59 6.81
C THR A 58 -17.17 8.65 5.88
N LYS A 59 -18.00 7.74 6.41
CA LYS A 59 -18.78 6.79 5.59
C LYS A 59 -19.81 7.48 4.68
N TYR A 60 -20.44 8.55 5.18
CA TYR A 60 -21.42 9.31 4.41
C TYR A 60 -20.75 10.16 3.32
N ILE A 61 -19.63 10.79 3.67
CA ILE A 61 -18.81 11.56 2.73
C ILE A 61 -18.25 10.68 1.62
N ASP A 62 -17.77 9.47 1.97
CA ASP A 62 -17.25 8.54 0.98
C ASP A 62 -18.34 8.08 0.01
N SER A 63 -19.53 7.78 0.52
CA SER A 63 -20.70 7.42 -0.32
C SER A 63 -21.12 8.57 -1.22
N ALA A 64 -21.25 9.78 -0.67
CA ALA A 64 -21.66 10.96 -1.42
C ALA A 64 -20.62 11.30 -2.52
N ARG A 65 -19.33 11.21 -2.19
CA ARG A 65 -18.24 11.40 -3.17
C ARG A 65 -18.37 10.43 -4.34
N GLU A 66 -18.55 9.14 -4.06
CA GLU A 66 -18.66 8.11 -5.10
C GLU A 66 -19.86 8.33 -6.00
N LEU A 67 -21.01 8.58 -5.42
CA LEU A 67 -22.24 8.89 -6.18
C LEU A 67 -22.05 10.12 -7.09
N LEU A 68 -21.42 11.18 -6.58
CA LEU A 68 -21.15 12.38 -7.39
C LEU A 68 -20.18 12.09 -8.53
N ILE A 69 -19.09 11.36 -8.27
CA ILE A 69 -18.12 11.00 -9.31
C ILE A 69 -18.82 10.19 -10.41
N GLU A 70 -19.52 9.12 -10.06
CA GLU A 70 -20.23 8.27 -11.02
C GLU A 70 -21.27 9.06 -11.81
N SER A 71 -22.09 9.86 -11.14
CA SER A 71 -23.12 10.69 -11.80
C SER A 71 -22.55 11.67 -12.83
N PHE A 72 -21.40 12.28 -12.56
CA PHE A 72 -20.74 13.18 -13.52
C PHE A 72 -20.08 12.41 -14.67
N LEU A 73 -19.47 11.27 -14.39
CA LEU A 73 -18.89 10.42 -15.42
C LEU A 73 -19.95 9.89 -16.40
N GLU A 74 -21.11 9.49 -15.89
CA GLU A 74 -22.26 9.06 -16.71
C GLU A 74 -22.80 10.16 -17.64
N LYS A 75 -22.66 11.42 -17.22
CA LYS A 75 -23.03 12.60 -18.01
C LYS A 75 -21.93 13.06 -18.98
N GLY A 76 -20.86 12.29 -19.14
CA GLY A 76 -19.75 12.61 -20.05
C GLY A 76 -18.81 13.71 -19.53
N MET A 77 -18.89 14.10 -18.25
CA MET A 77 -18.00 15.11 -17.65
C MET A 77 -16.70 14.44 -17.12
N SER A 78 -15.58 15.12 -17.24
CA SER A 78 -14.35 14.75 -16.55
C SER A 78 -14.43 15.11 -15.07
N VAL A 79 -13.78 14.31 -14.21
CA VAL A 79 -13.82 14.51 -12.76
C VAL A 79 -12.41 14.59 -12.17
N ILE A 80 -12.19 15.58 -11.32
CA ILE A 80 -10.97 15.70 -10.48
C ILE A 80 -11.33 15.36 -9.05
N VAL A 81 -10.70 14.31 -8.51
CA VAL A 81 -10.82 13.93 -7.09
C VAL A 81 -9.70 14.61 -6.31
N ASP A 82 -10.03 15.73 -5.68
CA ASP A 82 -9.09 16.60 -4.95
C ASP A 82 -9.08 16.26 -3.46
N ASN A 83 -8.50 15.10 -3.14
CA ASN A 83 -8.25 14.64 -1.78
C ASN A 83 -6.77 14.27 -1.61
N MET A 84 -6.32 13.83 -0.43
CA MET A 84 -4.93 13.38 -0.23
C MET A 84 -4.58 12.16 -1.08
N ASN A 85 -5.47 11.18 -1.13
CA ASN A 85 -5.39 9.95 -1.92
C ASN A 85 -4.02 9.22 -1.85
N LEU A 86 -3.41 9.19 -0.68
CA LEU A 86 -2.05 8.67 -0.48
C LEU A 86 -2.00 7.14 -0.41
N SER A 87 -3.12 6.49 -0.06
CA SER A 87 -3.23 5.04 0.00
C SER A 87 -3.39 4.42 -1.40
N SER A 88 -2.71 3.31 -1.66
CA SER A 88 -2.87 2.52 -2.89
C SER A 88 -4.30 2.03 -3.13
N LYS A 89 -5.10 1.88 -2.06
CA LYS A 89 -6.52 1.52 -2.15
C LYS A 89 -7.33 2.57 -2.92
N HIS A 90 -6.99 3.87 -2.78
CA HIS A 90 -7.66 4.94 -3.52
C HIS A 90 -7.33 4.86 -5.01
N GLU A 91 -6.07 4.64 -5.35
CA GLU A 91 -5.63 4.49 -6.73
C GLU A 91 -6.31 3.30 -7.41
N LEU A 92 -6.32 2.13 -6.76
CA LEU A 92 -6.97 0.94 -7.28
C LEU A 92 -8.46 1.18 -7.54
N ARG A 93 -9.17 1.80 -6.58
CA ARG A 93 -10.60 2.13 -6.71
C ARG A 93 -10.88 3.02 -7.93
N TYR A 94 -10.11 4.09 -8.12
CA TYR A 94 -10.35 5.02 -9.23
C TYR A 94 -9.91 4.46 -10.58
N ARG A 95 -8.91 3.56 -10.61
CA ARG A 95 -8.59 2.78 -11.82
C ARG A 95 -9.75 1.89 -12.23
N GLN A 96 -10.29 1.11 -11.30
CA GLN A 96 -11.46 0.25 -11.56
C GLN A 96 -12.67 1.06 -12.02
N MET A 97 -12.90 2.24 -11.43
CA MET A 97 -13.97 3.14 -11.86
C MET A 97 -13.75 3.65 -13.29
N ALA A 98 -12.53 4.07 -13.62
CA ALA A 98 -12.20 4.51 -14.97
C ALA A 98 -12.34 3.38 -16.03
N GLU A 99 -11.97 2.15 -15.67
CA GLU A 99 -12.20 0.97 -16.51
C GLU A 99 -13.69 0.70 -16.73
N LYS A 100 -14.51 0.78 -15.68
CA LYS A 100 -15.98 0.64 -15.75
C LYS A 100 -16.60 1.59 -16.75
N TYR A 101 -16.16 2.85 -16.76
CA TYR A 101 -16.67 3.91 -17.63
C TYR A 101 -15.90 4.05 -18.96
N LYS A 102 -14.86 3.24 -19.18
CA LYS A 102 -13.99 3.26 -20.38
C LYS A 102 -13.39 4.64 -20.67
N ILE A 103 -12.89 5.29 -19.62
CA ILE A 103 -12.30 6.63 -19.65
C ILE A 103 -10.84 6.62 -19.22
N ILE A 104 -10.12 7.72 -19.46
CA ILE A 104 -8.72 7.83 -19.06
C ILE A 104 -8.62 8.05 -17.55
N PHE A 105 -7.79 7.25 -16.86
CA PHE A 105 -7.36 7.51 -15.49
C PHE A 105 -6.03 8.25 -15.47
N GLU A 106 -5.98 9.36 -14.73
CA GLU A 106 -4.77 10.19 -14.59
C GLU A 106 -4.48 10.46 -13.10
N ILE A 107 -3.19 10.43 -12.73
CA ILE A 107 -2.74 10.84 -11.40
C ILE A 107 -2.03 12.19 -11.51
N LYS A 108 -2.54 13.20 -10.80
CA LYS A 108 -1.83 14.46 -10.59
C LYS A 108 -1.10 14.40 -9.26
N ASP A 109 0.21 14.12 -9.35
CA ASP A 109 1.06 13.87 -8.18
C ASP A 109 1.69 15.16 -7.65
N PHE A 110 1.50 15.40 -6.33
CA PHE A 110 2.08 16.50 -5.56
C PHE A 110 2.93 15.97 -4.39
N THR A 111 3.29 14.69 -4.38
CA THR A 111 4.10 14.10 -3.29
C THR A 111 5.53 14.63 -3.28
N GLY A 112 6.04 15.12 -4.41
CA GLY A 112 7.36 15.74 -4.53
C GLY A 112 7.46 17.15 -3.92
N VAL A 113 6.37 17.74 -3.43
CA VAL A 113 6.43 19.07 -2.77
C VAL A 113 7.09 18.93 -1.41
N PRO A 114 8.18 19.70 -1.11
CA PRO A 114 8.90 19.60 0.15
C PRO A 114 7.99 19.80 1.37
N LEU A 115 8.22 18.98 2.41
CA LEU A 115 7.42 19.00 3.64
C LEU A 115 7.29 20.39 4.26
N GLN A 116 8.40 21.16 4.32
CA GLN A 116 8.39 22.49 4.91
C GLN A 116 7.48 23.45 4.15
N ILE A 117 7.48 23.38 2.82
CA ILE A 117 6.59 24.19 1.97
C ILE A 117 5.12 23.84 2.25
N CYS A 118 4.82 22.56 2.45
CA CYS A 118 3.46 22.11 2.80
C CYS A 118 3.01 22.68 4.14
N ILE A 119 3.89 22.66 5.15
CA ILE A 119 3.63 23.20 6.49
C ILE A 119 3.44 24.72 6.45
N ASP A 120 4.31 25.44 5.75
CA ASP A 120 4.24 26.91 5.67
C ASP A 120 2.99 27.41 4.94
N ARG A 121 2.55 26.66 3.92
CA ARG A 121 1.29 26.94 3.22
C ARG A 121 0.07 26.62 4.09
N ASP A 122 0.13 25.53 4.88
CA ASP A 122 -0.97 25.18 5.78
C ASP A 122 -1.17 26.21 6.88
N LYS A 123 -0.09 26.74 7.46
CA LYS A 123 -0.15 27.81 8.48
C LYS A 123 -0.87 29.10 8.01
N ARG A 124 -0.93 29.33 6.68
CA ARG A 124 -1.58 30.49 6.08
C ARG A 124 -3.04 30.26 5.69
N ARG A 125 -3.57 29.06 5.96
CA ARG A 125 -4.96 28.72 5.65
C ARG A 125 -5.88 29.25 6.75
N GLU A 126 -7.10 29.56 6.40
CA GLU A 126 -8.17 29.91 7.35
C GLU A 126 -8.40 28.77 8.36
N ASN A 127 -8.40 27.52 7.87
CA ASN A 127 -8.55 26.33 8.70
C ASN A 127 -7.30 25.42 8.52
N PRO A 128 -6.21 25.65 9.27
CA PRO A 128 -5.01 24.85 9.19
C PRO A 128 -5.20 23.47 9.83
N VAL A 129 -4.68 22.46 9.19
CA VAL A 129 -4.69 21.07 9.71
C VAL A 129 -3.65 20.87 10.80
N GLY A 130 -2.57 21.65 10.74
CA GLY A 130 -1.49 21.67 11.72
C GLY A 130 -0.29 20.78 11.34
N GLU A 131 0.88 21.27 11.70
CA GLU A 131 2.17 20.68 11.38
C GLU A 131 2.30 19.21 11.81
N LYS A 132 1.79 18.87 13.01
CA LYS A 132 1.86 17.51 13.55
C LYS A 132 1.17 16.49 12.62
N VAL A 133 0.00 16.84 12.09
CA VAL A 133 -0.77 15.97 11.20
C VAL A 133 -0.06 15.85 9.85
N ILE A 134 0.43 16.96 9.28
CA ILE A 134 1.14 16.95 8.00
C ILE A 134 2.40 16.09 8.09
N ARG A 135 3.22 16.25 9.15
CA ARG A 135 4.41 15.41 9.38
C ARG A 135 4.06 13.93 9.51
N LYS A 136 2.98 13.60 10.25
CA LYS A 136 2.52 12.22 10.38
C LYS A 136 2.17 11.62 9.01
N MET A 137 1.38 12.33 8.20
CA MET A 137 0.98 11.85 6.87
C MET A 137 2.18 11.76 5.91
N TYR A 138 3.06 12.74 5.94
CA TYR A 138 4.28 12.75 5.13
C TYR A 138 5.18 11.55 5.46
N LYS A 139 5.46 11.33 6.74
CA LYS A 139 6.24 10.20 7.23
C LYS A 139 5.61 8.85 6.86
N GLN A 140 4.30 8.74 7.00
CA GLN A 140 3.58 7.49 6.76
C GLN A 140 3.51 7.11 5.26
N PHE A 141 3.35 8.09 4.36
CA PHE A 141 2.99 7.82 2.96
C PHE A 141 4.02 8.32 1.94
N ILE A 142 4.89 9.24 2.31
CA ILE A 142 5.84 9.87 1.38
C ILE A 142 7.28 9.52 1.77
N GLU A 143 7.67 9.67 3.04
CA GLU A 143 9.01 9.31 3.50
C GLU A 143 9.28 7.80 3.46
N LYS A 144 8.25 6.98 3.56
CA LYS A 144 8.38 5.57 3.21
C LYS A 144 8.49 5.43 1.68
N LYS A 145 9.60 5.93 1.15
CA LYS A 145 10.19 5.19 0.04
C LYS A 145 10.39 3.77 0.53
N PRO A 146 10.05 2.74 -0.25
CA PRO A 146 10.68 1.44 -0.02
C PRO A 146 12.16 1.77 0.15
N PRO A 147 12.86 1.13 1.09
CA PRO A 147 14.28 1.37 1.25
C PRO A 147 14.82 1.42 -0.16
N ASN A 148 15.57 2.50 -0.47
CA ASN A 148 16.32 2.55 -1.72
C ASN A 148 17.25 1.36 -1.55
N VAL A 149 16.82 0.21 -2.05
CA VAL A 149 17.67 -0.97 -2.08
C VAL A 149 18.72 -0.54 -3.09
N ASP A 150 19.79 0.06 -2.58
CA ASP A 150 20.98 0.27 -3.39
C ASP A 150 21.31 -1.12 -3.91
N PHE A 151 21.03 -1.35 -5.20
CA PHE A 151 21.31 -2.62 -5.85
C PHE A 151 22.82 -2.81 -5.76
N ILE A 152 23.27 -3.51 -4.71
CA ILE A 152 24.68 -3.83 -4.53
C ILE A 152 24.98 -4.92 -5.55
N ARG A 153 25.64 -4.52 -6.63
CA ARG A 153 26.06 -5.46 -7.68
C ARG A 153 26.88 -6.59 -7.07
N GLY A 154 26.53 -7.82 -7.39
CA GLY A 154 27.24 -9.01 -6.94
C GLY A 154 26.64 -9.72 -5.73
N LEU A 155 25.61 -9.18 -5.10
CA LEU A 155 24.84 -9.93 -4.12
C LEU A 155 23.95 -10.98 -4.81
N PRO A 156 23.77 -12.17 -4.20
CA PRO A 156 22.85 -13.18 -4.71
C PRO A 156 21.41 -12.68 -4.64
N SER A 157 20.64 -12.93 -5.69
CA SER A 157 19.20 -12.71 -5.66
C SER A 157 18.53 -13.71 -4.72
N ALA A 158 17.58 -13.28 -3.92
CA ALA A 158 16.89 -14.12 -2.95
C ALA A 158 15.37 -13.92 -2.98
N ILE A 159 14.65 -14.96 -2.56
CA ILE A 159 13.23 -14.91 -2.22
C ILE A 159 13.11 -15.06 -0.71
N TYR A 160 12.40 -14.13 -0.09
CA TYR A 160 12.04 -14.17 1.32
C TYR A 160 10.57 -14.53 1.47
N SER A 161 10.28 -15.63 2.17
CA SER A 161 8.91 -16.11 2.39
C SER A 161 8.64 -16.39 3.86
N ASP A 162 7.44 -16.01 4.30
CA ASP A 162 6.89 -16.46 5.57
C ASP A 162 6.40 -17.91 5.47
N LEU A 163 6.26 -18.56 6.61
CA LEU A 163 5.69 -19.93 6.70
C LEU A 163 4.20 -19.87 7.02
N ASP A 164 3.82 -19.50 8.23
CA ASP A 164 2.43 -19.61 8.71
C ASP A 164 1.48 -18.62 8.02
N GLY A 165 0.45 -19.16 7.37
CA GLY A 165 -0.49 -18.39 6.57
C GLY A 165 0.01 -17.99 5.18
N THR A 166 1.24 -18.34 4.81
CA THR A 166 1.84 -18.10 3.49
C THR A 166 2.15 -19.42 2.80
N LEU A 167 3.24 -20.08 3.16
CA LEU A 167 3.63 -21.39 2.62
C LEU A 167 2.93 -22.55 3.33
N SER A 168 2.74 -22.43 4.64
CA SER A 168 2.08 -23.40 5.52
C SER A 168 0.69 -22.89 5.90
N ILE A 169 -0.33 -23.72 5.68
CA ILE A 169 -1.71 -23.48 6.09
C ILE A 169 -1.98 -24.32 7.32
N MET A 170 -2.17 -23.70 8.46
CA MET A 170 -2.40 -24.39 9.73
C MET A 170 -3.61 -25.31 9.64
N LYS A 171 -3.43 -26.53 10.13
CA LYS A 171 -4.48 -27.55 10.20
C LYS A 171 -4.57 -28.13 11.60
N ASP A 172 -5.76 -28.04 12.20
CA ASP A 172 -6.14 -28.69 13.46
C ASP A 172 -5.18 -28.39 14.65
N ARG A 173 -4.52 -27.22 14.64
CA ARG A 173 -3.65 -26.76 15.73
C ARG A 173 -3.82 -25.29 16.05
N SER A 174 -3.46 -24.89 17.27
CA SER A 174 -3.26 -23.49 17.64
C SER A 174 -1.94 -22.94 17.06
N PRO A 175 -1.82 -21.65 16.81
CA PRO A 175 -0.53 -21.01 16.44
C PRO A 175 0.60 -21.26 17.45
N TYR A 176 0.27 -21.58 18.69
CA TYR A 176 1.22 -21.83 19.79
C TYR A 176 1.61 -23.29 19.96
N GLU A 177 1.00 -24.21 19.22
CA GLU A 177 1.33 -25.66 19.18
C GLU A 177 2.24 -25.94 17.99
N GLU A 178 3.42 -25.34 18.03
CA GLU A 178 4.36 -25.30 16.89
C GLU A 178 4.92 -26.69 16.55
N GLU A 179 5.03 -27.57 17.53
CA GLU A 179 5.45 -28.96 17.36
C GLU A 179 4.47 -29.79 16.52
N LYS A 180 3.20 -29.35 16.41
CA LYS A 180 2.17 -30.01 15.60
C LYS A 180 2.16 -29.55 14.14
N CYS A 181 3.05 -28.65 13.74
CA CYS A 181 3.08 -28.10 12.39
C CYS A 181 3.39 -29.12 11.30
N ILE A 182 3.83 -30.31 11.68
CA ILE A 182 4.04 -31.43 10.76
C ILE A 182 2.77 -31.82 9.99
N ASN A 183 1.58 -31.51 10.53
CA ASN A 183 0.28 -31.80 9.94
C ASN A 183 -0.30 -30.65 9.11
N ASP A 184 0.39 -29.53 9.03
CA ASP A 184 -0.06 -28.37 8.26
C ASP A 184 -0.13 -28.68 6.77
N LEU A 185 -1.08 -28.08 6.08
CA LEU A 185 -1.22 -28.20 4.63
C LEU A 185 -0.22 -27.28 3.93
N VAL A 186 0.19 -27.67 2.74
CA VAL A 186 1.03 -26.85 1.87
C VAL A 186 0.18 -25.91 1.01
N ASN A 187 0.56 -24.66 0.92
CA ASN A 187 0.04 -23.77 -0.11
C ASN A 187 0.78 -24.05 -1.42
N GLU A 188 0.17 -24.86 -2.26
CA GLU A 188 0.77 -25.33 -3.51
C GLU A 188 1.17 -24.20 -4.46
N SER A 189 0.44 -23.07 -4.47
CA SER A 189 0.78 -21.93 -5.31
C SER A 189 2.08 -21.25 -4.86
N VAL A 190 2.26 -21.11 -3.54
CA VAL A 190 3.49 -20.53 -2.96
C VAL A 190 4.65 -21.50 -3.13
N LYS A 191 4.44 -22.79 -2.88
CA LYS A 191 5.45 -23.84 -3.09
C LYS A 191 5.98 -23.83 -4.53
N ARG A 192 5.09 -23.83 -5.54
CA ARG A 192 5.49 -23.76 -6.95
C ARG A 192 6.30 -22.50 -7.27
N THR A 193 5.92 -21.38 -6.68
CA THR A 193 6.66 -20.12 -6.83
C THR A 193 8.08 -20.27 -6.28
N ILE A 194 8.24 -20.82 -5.08
CA ILE A 194 9.54 -21.08 -4.45
C ILE A 194 10.40 -22.03 -5.31
N GLU A 195 9.81 -23.12 -5.80
CA GLU A 195 10.49 -24.09 -6.68
C GLU A 195 11.00 -23.43 -7.98
N LEU A 196 10.18 -22.57 -8.61
CA LEU A 196 10.57 -21.85 -9.81
C LEU A 196 11.76 -20.91 -9.57
N PHE A 197 11.72 -20.12 -8.49
CA PHE A 197 12.82 -19.21 -8.17
C PHE A 197 14.09 -19.97 -7.73
N SER A 198 13.94 -21.05 -6.97
CA SER A 198 15.06 -21.92 -6.61
C SER A 198 15.74 -22.50 -7.86
N SER A 199 14.97 -23.00 -8.84
CA SER A 199 15.51 -23.52 -10.10
C SER A 199 16.12 -22.42 -10.99
N ALA A 200 15.70 -21.17 -10.83
CA ALA A 200 16.29 -20.01 -11.49
C ALA A 200 17.56 -19.48 -10.77
N GLY A 201 18.01 -20.13 -9.72
CA GLY A 201 19.25 -19.77 -9.00
C GLY A 201 19.09 -18.72 -7.90
N TYR A 202 17.87 -18.39 -7.52
CA TYR A 202 17.62 -17.53 -6.37
C TYR A 202 17.85 -18.26 -5.06
N LYS A 203 18.39 -17.56 -4.06
CA LYS A 203 18.42 -18.06 -2.69
C LYS A 203 17.03 -18.03 -2.06
N ILE A 204 16.64 -19.11 -1.41
CA ILE A 204 15.35 -19.23 -0.75
C ILE A 204 15.54 -19.06 0.75
N ILE A 205 14.95 -18.01 1.30
CA ILE A 205 15.04 -17.65 2.72
C ILE A 205 13.63 -17.77 3.30
N LEU A 206 13.43 -18.74 4.20
CA LEU A 206 12.20 -18.93 4.94
C LEU A 206 12.32 -18.26 6.30
N CYS A 207 11.35 -17.45 6.67
CA CYS A 207 11.31 -16.77 7.97
C CYS A 207 10.01 -17.09 8.70
N SER A 208 10.10 -17.47 9.96
CA SER A 208 8.93 -17.88 10.74
C SER A 208 8.92 -17.24 12.13
N GLY A 209 7.72 -16.89 12.58
CA GLY A 209 7.47 -16.49 13.97
C GLY A 209 7.43 -17.66 14.95
N ARG A 210 7.58 -18.91 14.52
CA ARG A 210 7.64 -20.07 15.39
C ARG A 210 8.89 -20.01 16.27
N ASP A 211 8.76 -20.44 17.52
CA ASP A 211 9.86 -20.51 18.48
C ASP A 211 10.88 -21.57 18.03
N GLU A 212 12.15 -21.18 17.94
CA GLU A 212 13.22 -22.07 17.46
C GLU A 212 13.40 -23.31 18.34
N GLY A 213 13.25 -23.15 19.66
CA GLY A 213 13.43 -24.27 20.61
C GLY A 213 12.32 -25.31 20.52
N ARG A 214 11.08 -24.93 20.21
CA ARG A 214 9.93 -25.85 20.18
C ARG A 214 9.54 -26.30 18.78
N GLY A 215 9.61 -25.39 17.82
CA GLY A 215 9.05 -25.61 16.48
C GLY A 215 10.06 -26.01 15.42
N ARG A 216 11.38 -25.83 15.62
CA ARG A 216 12.38 -26.01 14.57
C ARG A 216 12.38 -27.42 13.99
N LYS A 217 12.46 -28.43 14.82
CA LYS A 217 12.52 -29.82 14.36
C LYS A 217 11.30 -30.21 13.52
N ALA A 218 10.11 -29.92 14.01
CA ALA A 218 8.87 -30.23 13.30
C ALA A 218 8.74 -29.42 11.99
N THR A 219 9.24 -28.18 11.97
CA THR A 219 9.26 -27.33 10.77
C THR A 219 10.20 -27.91 9.71
N GLU A 220 11.42 -28.31 10.08
CA GLU A 220 12.39 -28.93 9.15
C GLU A 220 11.88 -30.28 8.60
N GLU A 221 11.26 -31.09 9.44
CA GLU A 221 10.62 -32.34 9.02
C GLU A 221 9.48 -32.08 8.04
N TRP A 222 8.64 -31.08 8.29
CA TRP A 222 7.56 -30.67 7.40
C TRP A 222 8.08 -30.18 6.04
N LEU A 223 9.10 -29.31 6.03
CA LEU A 223 9.74 -28.82 4.80
C LEU A 223 10.32 -29.99 3.97
N LYS A 224 10.99 -30.92 4.64
CA LYS A 224 11.55 -32.11 4.00
C LYS A 224 10.46 -33.03 3.43
N MET A 225 9.40 -33.31 4.18
CA MET A 225 8.27 -34.14 3.76
C MET A 225 7.60 -33.62 2.49
N HIS A 226 7.52 -32.30 2.37
CA HIS A 226 6.89 -31.63 1.22
C HIS A 226 7.88 -31.26 0.11
N ASN A 227 9.15 -31.69 0.22
CA ASN A 227 10.20 -31.37 -0.75
C ASN A 227 10.31 -29.89 -1.08
N ILE A 228 10.21 -29.01 -0.06
CA ILE A 228 10.32 -27.57 -0.23
C ILE A 228 11.79 -27.17 -0.23
N PRO A 229 12.33 -26.59 -1.32
CA PRO A 229 13.70 -26.15 -1.35
C PRO A 229 13.87 -24.87 -0.49
N TYR A 230 14.95 -24.81 0.28
CA TYR A 230 15.36 -23.57 0.98
C TYR A 230 16.86 -23.58 1.24
N ASP A 231 17.47 -22.38 1.27
CA ASP A 231 18.86 -22.20 1.64
C ASP A 231 18.99 -21.82 3.13
N TYR A 232 18.03 -21.04 3.65
CA TYR A 232 18.03 -20.57 5.04
C TYR A 232 16.63 -20.69 5.65
N LEU A 233 16.59 -21.19 6.89
CA LEU A 233 15.41 -21.19 7.74
C LEU A 233 15.70 -20.34 8.97
N MET A 234 15.07 -19.19 9.07
CA MET A 234 15.21 -18.23 10.16
C MET A 234 13.96 -18.23 11.01
N MET A 235 14.11 -18.48 12.29
CA MET A 235 13.02 -18.62 13.23
C MET A 235 13.18 -17.64 14.41
N ARG A 236 12.09 -17.42 15.11
CA ARG A 236 12.08 -16.66 16.34
C ARG A 236 13.00 -17.32 17.36
N GLY A 237 13.87 -16.56 18.03
CA GLY A 237 14.73 -17.07 19.10
C GLY A 237 13.93 -17.74 20.22
N ALA A 238 14.50 -18.81 20.79
CA ALA A 238 13.85 -19.58 21.84
C ALA A 238 13.41 -18.70 23.03
N GLY A 239 12.14 -18.75 23.40
CA GLY A 239 11.55 -17.98 24.49
C GLY A 239 11.26 -16.50 24.18
N ASP A 240 11.47 -16.02 22.97
CA ASP A 240 11.11 -14.65 22.59
C ASP A 240 9.59 -14.51 22.44
N THR A 241 8.95 -13.69 23.27
CA THR A 241 7.50 -13.46 23.29
C THR A 241 7.05 -12.16 22.63
N ARG A 242 7.99 -11.41 22.03
CA ARG A 242 7.69 -10.14 21.37
C ARG A 242 6.81 -10.33 20.15
N LYS A 243 6.22 -9.23 19.65
CA LYS A 243 5.36 -9.27 18.45
C LYS A 243 6.15 -9.82 17.25
N ASP A 244 5.52 -10.68 16.47
CA ASP A 244 6.07 -11.32 15.29
C ASP A 244 6.70 -10.33 14.29
N SER A 245 6.02 -9.21 14.06
CA SER A 245 6.51 -8.15 13.18
C SER A 245 7.81 -7.47 13.66
N ILE A 246 8.10 -7.49 14.97
CA ILE A 246 9.35 -6.95 15.53
C ILE A 246 10.47 -7.95 15.28
N VAL A 247 10.23 -9.21 15.63
CA VAL A 247 11.21 -10.29 15.49
C VAL A 247 11.61 -10.49 14.02
N LYS A 248 10.63 -10.60 13.11
CA LYS A 248 10.89 -10.74 11.68
C LYS A 248 11.65 -9.55 11.10
N LYS A 249 11.36 -8.34 11.57
CA LYS A 249 12.11 -7.14 11.15
C LYS A 249 13.56 -7.19 11.60
N GLU A 250 13.83 -7.58 12.85
CA GLU A 250 15.20 -7.73 13.36
C GLU A 250 15.96 -8.81 12.60
N ILE A 251 15.35 -9.96 12.35
CA ILE A 251 15.95 -11.03 11.53
C ILE A 251 16.30 -10.49 10.13
N TYR A 252 15.38 -9.76 9.50
CA TYR A 252 15.63 -9.18 8.18
C TYR A 252 16.82 -8.21 8.21
N GLU A 253 16.83 -7.28 9.16
CA GLU A 253 17.87 -6.23 9.25
C GLU A 253 19.24 -6.80 9.62
N SER A 254 19.31 -7.86 10.46
CA SER A 254 20.58 -8.44 10.91
C SER A 254 21.14 -9.48 9.95
N GLU A 255 20.28 -10.31 9.35
CA GLU A 255 20.72 -11.50 8.63
C GLU A 255 20.55 -11.42 7.11
N ILE A 256 19.62 -10.61 6.62
CA ILE A 256 19.24 -10.61 5.20
C ILE A 256 19.61 -9.30 4.52
N ASP A 257 19.32 -8.17 5.16
CA ASP A 257 19.61 -6.85 4.60
C ASP A 257 21.09 -6.72 4.23
N ARG A 258 21.34 -6.23 3.01
CA ARG A 258 22.70 -6.09 2.42
C ARG A 258 23.50 -7.39 2.23
N LYS A 259 22.93 -8.56 2.52
CA LYS A 259 23.55 -9.88 2.24
C LYS A 259 22.94 -10.54 1.01
N SER A 260 21.74 -10.10 0.61
CA SER A 260 21.02 -10.59 -0.57
C SER A 260 20.18 -9.48 -1.18
N VAL A 261 19.89 -9.58 -2.47
CA VAL A 261 18.86 -8.77 -3.16
C VAL A 261 17.56 -9.56 -3.10
N VAL A 262 16.60 -9.07 -2.33
CA VAL A 262 15.30 -9.72 -2.06
C VAL A 262 14.18 -9.08 -2.85
#